data_6747ac9ae91b70d6a2c87b2f22d29faf
#
_entry.id   6747ac9ae91b70d6a2c87b2f22d29faf
#
_cell.length_a   1.000
_cell.length_b   1.000
_cell.length_c   1.000
_cell.angle_alpha   90.00
_cell.angle_beta   90.00
_cell.angle_gamma   90.00
#
_symmetry.space_group_name_H-M   'P 1'
#
loop_
_entity.id
_entity.type
_entity.pdbx_description
1 polymer ?
#
loop_
_entity_poly.entity_id
_entity_poly.type
_entity_poly.pdbx_seq_one_letter_code
_entity_poly.pdbx_strand_id
1 'polypeptide(L)'
;MQIQYTRAIITGGASGLGQAVAECIVAAGGRVVLLDVNADAGNATAAKLGHHATFVATDVTSEAAVDAAVASATATMEGINLAVNCAGVGWPKRLVGKDGPMPGDFFRKVIEINLVGTLLVCKAAAAAMQKNAPNAEGERGAIVMTASVAAFDGQVGQVAYAASKGGVVGMTLPMARELAAFGIRVVTIAPGLFMTPMMAALPVEAQES
;
A
#
# COMPACT_ATOMS: atom_id res chain seq x y z
N MET A 1 -0.31 -17.74 -8.98
CA MET A 1 -0.01 -16.53 -9.82
C MET A 1 1.46 -16.51 -10.15
N GLN A 2 1.86 -16.26 -11.42
CA GLN A 2 3.27 -16.13 -11.86
C GLN A 2 3.57 -14.65 -12.06
N ILE A 3 4.75 -14.19 -11.61
CA ILE A 3 5.11 -12.78 -11.56
C ILE A 3 5.13 -12.11 -12.94
N GLN A 4 5.52 -12.81 -13.98
CA GLN A 4 5.55 -12.30 -15.37
C GLN A 4 4.16 -11.97 -15.94
N TYR A 5 3.08 -12.51 -15.38
CA TYR A 5 1.70 -12.22 -15.79
C TYR A 5 1.00 -11.27 -14.80
N THR A 6 1.78 -10.64 -13.92
CA THR A 6 1.25 -9.71 -12.95
C THR A 6 0.85 -8.38 -13.60
N ARG A 7 -0.33 -7.90 -13.25
CA ARG A 7 -0.88 -6.59 -13.59
C ARG A 7 -1.21 -5.91 -12.26
N ALA A 8 -0.23 -5.18 -11.73
CA ALA A 8 -0.29 -4.67 -10.36
C ALA A 8 -0.68 -3.19 -10.29
N ILE A 9 -1.49 -2.85 -9.30
CA ILE A 9 -1.51 -1.49 -8.74
C ILE A 9 -0.66 -1.47 -7.48
N ILE A 10 0.13 -0.40 -7.30
CA ILE A 10 1.04 -0.28 -6.16
C ILE A 10 0.89 1.12 -5.58
N THR A 11 0.32 1.23 -4.36
CA THR A 11 0.24 2.52 -3.66
C THR A 11 1.56 2.82 -2.96
N GLY A 12 1.90 4.10 -2.81
CA GLY A 12 3.25 4.49 -2.38
C GLY A 12 4.33 4.08 -3.38
N GLY A 13 3.94 3.96 -4.67
CA GLY A 13 4.78 3.41 -5.73
C GLY A 13 5.91 4.33 -6.21
N ALA A 14 5.89 5.60 -5.80
CA ALA A 14 6.90 6.57 -6.19
C ALA A 14 8.25 6.40 -5.48
N SER A 15 8.31 5.65 -4.37
CA SER A 15 9.52 5.52 -3.56
C SER A 15 9.55 4.26 -2.69
N GLY A 16 10.67 4.01 -2.02
CA GLY A 16 10.82 3.01 -0.96
C GLY A 16 10.38 1.60 -1.35
N LEU A 17 9.59 0.96 -0.48
CA LEU A 17 9.14 -0.42 -0.68
C LEU A 17 8.24 -0.56 -1.91
N GLY A 18 7.34 0.41 -2.16
CA GLY A 18 6.46 0.38 -3.33
C GLY A 18 7.23 0.43 -4.64
N GLN A 19 8.22 1.32 -4.74
CA GLN A 19 9.12 1.40 -5.89
C GLN A 19 9.90 0.09 -6.09
N ALA A 20 10.46 -0.47 -5.01
CA ALA A 20 11.22 -1.72 -5.10
C ALA A 20 10.36 -2.89 -5.59
N VAL A 21 9.11 -2.98 -5.12
CA VAL A 21 8.14 -3.98 -5.62
C VAL A 21 7.85 -3.77 -7.10
N ALA A 22 7.66 -2.53 -7.54
CA ALA A 22 7.44 -2.22 -8.96
C ALA A 22 8.64 -2.65 -9.81
N GLU A 23 9.87 -2.34 -9.37
CA GLU A 23 11.11 -2.74 -10.03
C GLU A 23 11.19 -4.28 -10.18
N CYS A 24 10.89 -5.03 -9.12
CA CYS A 24 10.87 -6.50 -9.16
C CYS A 24 9.84 -7.06 -10.15
N ILE A 25 8.62 -6.51 -10.15
CA ILE A 25 7.55 -6.99 -11.04
C ILE A 25 7.91 -6.70 -12.50
N VAL A 26 8.37 -5.49 -12.81
CA VAL A 26 8.74 -5.09 -14.18
C VAL A 26 9.94 -5.88 -14.67
N ALA A 27 10.97 -6.10 -13.84
CA ALA A 27 12.13 -6.92 -14.18
C ALA A 27 11.76 -8.36 -14.53
N ALA A 28 10.66 -8.88 -13.95
CA ALA A 28 10.13 -10.20 -14.25
C ALA A 28 9.14 -10.23 -15.45
N GLY A 29 8.92 -9.10 -16.12
CA GLY A 29 8.04 -8.99 -17.29
C GLY A 29 6.58 -8.62 -16.96
N GLY A 30 6.24 -8.37 -15.70
CA GLY A 30 4.93 -7.90 -15.29
C GLY A 30 4.70 -6.41 -15.62
N ARG A 31 3.47 -5.94 -15.42
CA ARG A 31 3.04 -4.55 -15.66
C ARG A 31 2.57 -3.93 -14.37
N VAL A 32 2.84 -2.64 -14.18
CA VAL A 32 2.48 -1.92 -12.96
C VAL A 32 1.85 -0.57 -13.26
N VAL A 33 0.89 -0.17 -12.40
CA VAL A 33 0.44 1.22 -12.28
C VAL A 33 0.80 1.69 -10.87
N LEU A 34 1.64 2.72 -10.81
CA LEU A 34 2.10 3.34 -9.56
C LEU A 34 1.08 4.37 -9.13
N LEU A 35 0.63 4.29 -7.89
CA LEU A 35 -0.30 5.24 -7.27
C LEU A 35 0.42 5.96 -6.13
N ASP A 36 0.55 7.28 -6.23
CA ASP A 36 1.22 8.10 -5.22
C ASP A 36 0.71 9.55 -5.30
N VAL A 37 0.84 10.30 -4.21
CA VAL A 37 0.53 11.73 -4.19
C VAL A 37 1.67 12.58 -4.80
N ASN A 38 2.89 12.05 -4.82
CA ASN A 38 4.07 12.74 -5.36
C ASN A 38 4.19 12.51 -6.87
N ALA A 39 3.62 13.43 -7.65
CA ALA A 39 3.57 13.32 -9.11
C ALA A 39 4.97 13.33 -9.75
N ASP A 40 5.90 14.15 -9.26
CA ASP A 40 7.24 14.25 -9.82
C ASP A 40 8.02 12.94 -9.63
N ALA A 41 8.05 12.43 -8.41
CA ALA A 41 8.71 11.15 -8.12
C ALA A 41 8.03 9.97 -8.82
N GLY A 42 6.69 9.95 -8.88
CA GLY A 42 5.94 8.91 -9.54
C GLY A 42 6.19 8.85 -11.04
N ASN A 43 6.18 10.00 -11.72
CA ASN A 43 6.50 10.08 -13.14
C ASN A 43 7.96 9.69 -13.41
N ALA A 44 8.91 10.13 -12.58
CA ALA A 44 10.31 9.75 -12.72
C ALA A 44 10.52 8.24 -12.56
N THR A 45 9.86 7.63 -11.57
CA THR A 45 9.90 6.18 -11.34
C THR A 45 9.28 5.40 -12.51
N ALA A 46 8.11 5.83 -13.00
CA ALA A 46 7.48 5.19 -14.15
C ALA A 46 8.36 5.30 -15.42
N ALA A 47 8.95 6.46 -15.69
CA ALA A 47 9.85 6.67 -16.82
C ALA A 47 11.09 5.75 -16.74
N LYS A 48 11.69 5.59 -15.54
CA LYS A 48 12.81 4.67 -15.29
C LYS A 48 12.44 3.20 -15.58
N LEU A 49 11.23 2.79 -15.24
CA LEU A 49 10.74 1.43 -15.42
C LEU A 49 10.27 1.14 -16.85
N GLY A 50 10.07 2.18 -17.67
CA GLY A 50 9.75 2.06 -19.10
C GLY A 50 8.28 1.67 -19.35
N HIS A 51 8.02 1.07 -20.51
CA HIS A 51 6.68 0.82 -21.03
C HIS A 51 5.83 -0.15 -20.22
N HIS A 52 6.40 -0.87 -19.26
CA HIS A 52 5.69 -1.75 -18.33
C HIS A 52 5.12 -1.02 -17.11
N ALA A 53 5.44 0.26 -16.94
CA ALA A 53 5.01 1.05 -15.80
C ALA A 53 4.30 2.34 -16.24
N THR A 54 3.21 2.67 -15.56
CA THR A 54 2.54 3.96 -15.67
C THR A 54 2.32 4.54 -14.28
N PHE A 55 2.11 5.85 -14.20
CA PHE A 55 1.85 6.55 -12.95
C PHE A 55 0.48 7.24 -12.99
N VAL A 56 -0.24 7.19 -11.86
CA VAL A 56 -1.50 7.92 -11.64
C VAL A 56 -1.40 8.62 -10.29
N ALA A 57 -1.45 9.96 -10.30
CA ALA A 57 -1.49 10.77 -9.08
C ALA A 57 -2.74 10.41 -8.26
N THR A 58 -2.55 9.91 -7.04
CA THR A 58 -3.66 9.36 -6.24
C THR A 58 -3.43 9.63 -4.76
N ASP A 59 -4.38 10.32 -4.13
CA ASP A 59 -4.48 10.39 -2.68
C ASP A 59 -5.36 9.23 -2.20
N VAL A 60 -4.76 8.30 -1.47
CA VAL A 60 -5.46 7.10 -0.94
C VAL A 60 -6.57 7.44 0.06
N THR A 61 -6.59 8.64 0.62
CA THR A 61 -7.66 9.10 1.52
C THR A 61 -8.91 9.56 0.77
N SER A 62 -8.82 9.77 -0.54
CA SER A 62 -9.95 10.12 -1.40
C SER A 62 -10.51 8.89 -2.09
N GLU A 63 -11.68 8.43 -1.65
CA GLU A 63 -12.35 7.28 -2.26
C GLU A 63 -12.56 7.47 -3.77
N ALA A 64 -13.01 8.64 -4.20
CA ALA A 64 -13.22 8.94 -5.61
C ALA A 64 -11.91 8.90 -6.43
N ALA A 65 -10.78 9.38 -5.86
CA ALA A 65 -9.49 9.31 -6.51
C ALA A 65 -9.00 7.85 -6.64
N VAL A 66 -9.19 7.04 -5.59
CA VAL A 66 -8.85 5.62 -5.60
C VAL A 66 -9.67 4.86 -6.65
N ASP A 67 -10.99 5.07 -6.68
CA ASP A 67 -11.88 4.42 -7.65
C ASP A 67 -11.49 4.78 -9.10
N ALA A 68 -11.22 6.07 -9.37
CA ALA A 68 -10.77 6.52 -10.68
C ALA A 68 -9.41 5.92 -11.08
N ALA A 69 -8.46 5.86 -10.15
CA ALA A 69 -7.13 5.29 -10.38
C ALA A 69 -7.20 3.79 -10.68
N VAL A 70 -8.01 3.03 -9.91
CA VAL A 70 -8.21 1.59 -10.14
C VAL A 70 -8.91 1.34 -11.48
N ALA A 71 -9.90 2.15 -11.84
CA ALA A 71 -10.58 2.06 -13.15
C ALA A 71 -9.60 2.32 -14.30
N SER A 72 -8.78 3.38 -14.19
CA SER A 72 -7.74 3.71 -15.16
C SER A 72 -6.70 2.58 -15.31
N ALA A 73 -6.21 2.04 -14.19
CA ALA A 73 -5.25 0.93 -14.17
C ALA A 73 -5.86 -0.33 -14.82
N THR A 74 -7.14 -0.62 -14.51
CA THR A 74 -7.87 -1.76 -15.09
C THR A 74 -8.00 -1.63 -16.60
N ALA A 75 -8.32 -0.44 -17.11
CA ALA A 75 -8.41 -0.18 -18.54
C ALA A 75 -7.04 -0.29 -19.23
N THR A 76 -5.99 0.33 -18.64
CA THR A 76 -4.63 0.35 -19.21
C THR A 76 -4.00 -1.04 -19.29
N MET A 77 -4.26 -1.90 -18.31
CA MET A 77 -3.66 -3.24 -18.22
C MET A 77 -4.62 -4.37 -18.65
N GLU A 78 -5.83 -4.05 -19.08
CA GLU A 78 -6.89 -5.05 -19.41
C GLU A 78 -7.24 -5.93 -18.20
N GLY A 79 -7.36 -5.30 -17.04
CA GLY A 79 -7.59 -5.93 -15.75
C GLY A 79 -6.40 -5.78 -14.81
N ILE A 80 -6.64 -5.97 -13.52
CA ILE A 80 -5.61 -6.03 -12.48
C ILE A 80 -5.74 -7.35 -11.74
N ASN A 81 -4.61 -7.94 -11.34
CA ASN A 81 -4.59 -9.20 -10.57
C ASN A 81 -3.71 -9.13 -9.31
N LEU A 82 -3.09 -7.99 -9.06
CA LEU A 82 -2.35 -7.74 -7.83
C LEU A 82 -2.59 -6.30 -7.34
N ALA A 83 -2.84 -6.14 -6.05
CA ALA A 83 -2.80 -4.85 -5.39
C ALA A 83 -1.79 -4.91 -4.24
N VAL A 84 -0.82 -3.98 -4.23
CA VAL A 84 0.19 -3.86 -3.18
C VAL A 84 0.04 -2.51 -2.50
N ASN A 85 -0.29 -2.53 -1.22
CA ASN A 85 -0.56 -1.35 -0.43
C ASN A 85 0.69 -0.95 0.36
N CYS A 86 1.50 -0.03 -0.18
CA CYS A 86 2.68 0.52 0.46
C CYS A 86 2.52 1.99 0.88
N ALA A 87 1.45 2.67 0.47
CA ALA A 87 1.19 4.04 0.91
C ALA A 87 1.02 4.11 2.42
N GLY A 88 1.66 5.09 3.05
CA GLY A 88 1.55 5.31 4.47
C GLY A 88 2.53 6.36 4.98
N VAL A 89 2.33 6.77 6.22
CA VAL A 89 3.18 7.72 6.95
C VAL A 89 3.60 7.13 8.29
N GLY A 90 4.85 7.39 8.68
CA GLY A 90 5.43 6.91 9.96
C GLY A 90 5.73 8.06 10.93
N TRP A 91 4.93 9.13 10.95
CA TRP A 91 5.17 10.32 11.76
C TRP A 91 5.17 10.00 13.25
N PRO A 92 6.28 10.25 13.96
CA PRO A 92 6.35 10.01 15.39
C PRO A 92 5.67 11.16 16.16
N LYS A 93 4.85 10.83 17.16
CA LYS A 93 4.36 11.82 18.13
C LYS A 93 4.02 11.13 19.46
N ARG A 94 4.62 11.62 20.54
CA ARG A 94 4.34 11.11 21.90
C ARG A 94 2.88 11.41 22.28
N LEU A 95 2.25 10.51 23.03
CA LEU A 95 0.91 10.73 23.59
C LEU A 95 0.86 12.01 24.43
N VAL A 96 1.89 12.22 25.25
CA VAL A 96 2.16 13.48 25.93
C VAL A 96 3.63 13.83 25.70
N GLY A 97 3.89 14.91 24.99
CA GLY A 97 5.22 15.43 24.70
C GLY A 97 5.54 16.72 25.48
N LYS A 98 6.69 17.32 25.19
CA LYS A 98 7.10 18.60 25.79
C LYS A 98 6.14 19.74 25.45
N ASP A 99 5.52 19.67 24.26
CA ASP A 99 4.59 20.68 23.75
C ASP A 99 3.12 20.38 24.10
N GLY A 100 2.89 19.42 25.01
CA GLY A 100 1.58 19.00 25.45
C GLY A 100 1.09 17.67 24.86
N PRO A 101 -0.22 17.35 25.00
CA PRO A 101 -0.79 16.13 24.52
C PRO A 101 -0.90 16.09 22.98
N MET A 102 -0.86 14.88 22.42
CA MET A 102 -1.04 14.65 20.98
C MET A 102 -2.43 15.16 20.52
N PRO A 103 -2.50 16.03 19.51
CA PRO A 103 -3.78 16.45 18.94
C PRO A 103 -4.54 15.25 18.35
N GLY A 104 -5.85 15.17 18.60
CA GLY A 104 -6.70 14.12 18.03
C GLY A 104 -6.68 14.08 16.49
N ASP A 105 -6.54 15.24 15.85
CA ASP A 105 -6.45 15.35 14.39
C ASP A 105 -5.17 14.72 13.82
N PHE A 106 -4.06 14.78 14.57
CA PHE A 106 -2.85 14.06 14.18
C PHE A 106 -3.08 12.56 14.14
N PHE A 107 -3.71 12.01 15.19
CA PHE A 107 -4.06 10.60 15.24
C PHE A 107 -4.99 10.22 14.09
N ARG A 108 -6.08 10.98 13.90
CA ARG A 108 -7.04 10.74 12.81
C ARG A 108 -6.38 10.72 11.44
N LYS A 109 -5.46 11.66 11.18
CA LYS A 109 -4.76 11.75 9.89
C LYS A 109 -3.88 10.52 9.62
N VAL A 110 -3.19 9.99 10.62
CA VAL A 110 -2.40 8.75 10.47
C VAL A 110 -3.31 7.55 10.20
N ILE A 111 -4.43 7.42 10.92
CA ILE A 111 -5.42 6.38 10.69
C ILE A 111 -6.02 6.50 9.28
N GLU A 112 -6.38 7.69 8.86
CA GLU A 112 -6.98 7.96 7.55
C GLU A 112 -6.07 7.50 6.41
N ILE A 113 -4.78 7.87 6.45
CA ILE A 113 -3.84 7.49 5.41
C ILE A 113 -3.54 5.98 5.46
N ASN A 114 -3.11 5.48 6.63
CA ASN A 114 -2.52 4.16 6.73
C ASN A 114 -3.55 3.03 6.75
N LEU A 115 -4.71 3.26 7.34
CA LEU A 115 -5.74 2.24 7.56
C LEU A 115 -6.92 2.42 6.60
N VAL A 116 -7.57 3.58 6.62
CA VAL A 116 -8.73 3.84 5.76
C VAL A 116 -8.30 3.83 4.30
N GLY A 117 -7.20 4.51 3.95
CA GLY A 117 -6.65 4.50 2.59
C GLY A 117 -6.33 3.09 2.09
N THR A 118 -5.73 2.25 2.94
CA THR A 118 -5.50 0.82 2.61
C THR A 118 -6.82 0.10 2.33
N LEU A 119 -7.84 0.31 3.16
CA LEU A 119 -9.17 -0.30 2.95
C LEU A 119 -9.80 0.15 1.62
N LEU A 120 -9.77 1.45 1.32
CA LEU A 120 -10.34 2.00 0.08
C LEU A 120 -9.71 1.37 -1.16
N VAL A 121 -8.38 1.23 -1.17
CA VAL A 121 -7.67 0.57 -2.28
C VAL A 121 -8.01 -0.92 -2.35
N CYS A 122 -8.04 -1.61 -1.22
CA CYS A 122 -8.38 -3.04 -1.17
C CYS A 122 -9.77 -3.31 -1.74
N LYS A 123 -10.79 -2.53 -1.33
CA LYS A 123 -12.16 -2.73 -1.83
C LYS A 123 -12.29 -2.46 -3.32
N ALA A 124 -11.67 -1.38 -3.83
CA ALA A 124 -11.71 -1.03 -5.24
C ALA A 124 -10.98 -2.08 -6.09
N ALA A 125 -9.80 -2.53 -5.63
CA ALA A 125 -9.06 -3.60 -6.28
C ALA A 125 -9.82 -4.93 -6.28
N ALA A 126 -10.43 -5.33 -5.17
CA ALA A 126 -11.22 -6.54 -5.08
C ALA A 126 -12.41 -6.53 -6.04
N ALA A 127 -13.13 -5.40 -6.12
CA ALA A 127 -14.25 -5.23 -7.05
C ALA A 127 -13.82 -5.32 -8.53
N ALA A 128 -12.61 -4.86 -8.86
CA ALA A 128 -12.04 -5.02 -10.20
C ALA A 128 -11.60 -6.47 -10.46
N MET A 129 -10.88 -7.09 -9.52
CA MET A 129 -10.38 -8.47 -9.62
C MET A 129 -11.51 -9.50 -9.72
N GLN A 130 -12.64 -9.26 -9.05
CA GLN A 130 -13.81 -10.14 -9.10
C GLN A 130 -14.32 -10.36 -10.54
N LYS A 131 -14.08 -9.40 -11.43
CA LYS A 131 -14.49 -9.45 -12.84
C LYS A 131 -13.51 -10.21 -13.75
N ASN A 132 -12.33 -10.55 -13.25
CA ASN A 132 -11.34 -11.32 -14.00
C ASN A 132 -11.85 -12.74 -14.27
N ALA A 133 -11.48 -13.33 -15.40
CA ALA A 133 -11.54 -14.78 -15.56
C ALA A 133 -10.58 -15.44 -14.55
N PRO A 134 -10.99 -16.51 -13.86
CA PRO A 134 -10.08 -17.23 -12.97
C PRO A 134 -8.98 -17.93 -13.77
N ASN A 135 -7.80 -18.09 -13.19
CA ASN A 135 -6.76 -18.94 -13.76
C ASN A 135 -7.09 -20.44 -13.55
N ALA A 136 -6.19 -21.33 -13.97
CA ALA A 136 -6.37 -22.78 -13.84
C ALA A 136 -6.54 -23.27 -12.38
N GLU A 137 -6.07 -22.48 -11.41
CA GLU A 137 -6.16 -22.76 -9.97
C GLU A 137 -7.40 -22.08 -9.33
N GLY A 138 -8.25 -21.41 -10.12
CA GLY A 138 -9.41 -20.67 -9.63
C GLY A 138 -9.09 -19.27 -9.08
N GLU A 139 -7.84 -18.81 -9.18
CA GLU A 139 -7.45 -17.48 -8.67
C GLU A 139 -7.83 -16.37 -9.66
N ARG A 140 -8.34 -15.25 -9.12
CA ARG A 140 -8.59 -14.00 -9.84
C ARG A 140 -7.63 -12.87 -9.46
N GLY A 141 -6.98 -12.98 -8.32
CA GLY A 141 -6.02 -11.98 -7.89
C GLY A 141 -5.50 -12.17 -6.47
N ALA A 142 -4.66 -11.24 -6.05
CA ALA A 142 -4.15 -11.15 -4.69
C ALA A 142 -4.05 -9.69 -4.21
N ILE A 143 -4.25 -9.50 -2.92
CA ILE A 143 -4.07 -8.22 -2.23
C ILE A 143 -2.98 -8.42 -1.19
N VAL A 144 -1.95 -7.57 -1.24
CA VAL A 144 -0.87 -7.51 -0.27
C VAL A 144 -0.97 -6.19 0.48
N MET A 145 -1.09 -6.26 1.79
CA MET A 145 -1.09 -5.08 2.66
C MET A 145 0.23 -4.98 3.42
N THR A 146 0.68 -3.75 3.68
CA THR A 146 1.90 -3.48 4.45
C THR A 146 1.54 -2.99 5.85
N ALA A 147 1.65 -3.88 6.83
CA ALA A 147 1.63 -3.54 8.25
C ALA A 147 3.01 -3.03 8.71
N SER A 148 3.46 -3.42 9.88
CA SER A 148 4.77 -3.17 10.46
C SER A 148 4.96 -4.04 11.69
N VAL A 149 6.20 -4.31 12.09
CA VAL A 149 6.49 -4.85 13.42
C VAL A 149 5.91 -3.98 14.53
N ALA A 150 5.77 -2.68 14.29
CA ALA A 150 5.12 -1.74 15.22
C ALA A 150 3.64 -2.04 15.51
N ALA A 151 2.99 -2.90 14.73
CA ALA A 151 1.66 -3.41 15.03
C ALA A 151 1.65 -4.31 16.28
N PHE A 152 2.78 -4.89 16.64
CA PHE A 152 2.98 -5.84 17.73
C PHE A 152 3.91 -5.30 18.81
N ASP A 153 4.95 -4.58 18.41
CA ASP A 153 6.00 -4.04 19.26
C ASP A 153 6.30 -2.59 18.87
N GLY A 154 5.36 -1.70 19.20
CA GLY A 154 5.44 -0.27 18.88
C GLY A 154 6.30 0.48 19.87
N GLN A 155 7.17 1.36 19.36
CA GLN A 155 8.07 2.20 20.14
C GLN A 155 7.39 3.47 20.67
N VAL A 156 8.11 4.18 21.56
CA VAL A 156 7.70 5.51 22.06
C VAL A 156 7.43 6.46 20.89
N GLY A 157 6.29 7.12 20.91
CA GLY A 157 5.87 8.04 19.84
C GLY A 157 5.11 7.37 18.69
N GLN A 158 4.91 6.06 18.70
CA GLN A 158 4.25 5.33 17.62
C GLN A 158 2.78 4.97 17.88
N VAL A 159 2.11 5.57 18.88
CA VAL A 159 0.72 5.22 19.24
C VAL A 159 -0.23 5.26 18.02
N ALA A 160 -0.18 6.33 17.22
CA ALA A 160 -1.03 6.46 16.02
C ALA A 160 -0.59 5.48 14.92
N TYR A 161 0.71 5.35 14.69
CA TYR A 161 1.27 4.44 13.69
C TYR A 161 0.98 2.98 14.04
N ALA A 162 1.28 2.55 15.27
CA ALA A 162 1.03 1.20 15.75
C ALA A 162 -0.47 0.85 15.67
N ALA A 163 -1.35 1.76 16.10
CA ALA A 163 -2.80 1.59 15.97
C ALA A 163 -3.22 1.39 14.52
N SER A 164 -2.70 2.21 13.58
CA SER A 164 -3.01 2.07 12.16
C SER A 164 -2.55 0.73 11.58
N LYS A 165 -1.34 0.29 11.93
CA LYS A 165 -0.76 -0.96 11.44
C LYS A 165 -1.38 -2.20 12.11
N GLY A 166 -1.78 -2.09 13.37
CA GLY A 166 -2.60 -3.09 14.06
C GLY A 166 -3.97 -3.25 13.41
N GLY A 167 -4.60 -2.15 12.98
CA GLY A 167 -5.83 -2.17 12.19
C GLY A 167 -5.68 -2.92 10.86
N VAL A 168 -4.58 -2.68 10.13
CA VAL A 168 -4.26 -3.42 8.89
C VAL A 168 -4.13 -4.92 9.15
N VAL A 169 -3.44 -5.33 10.22
CA VAL A 169 -3.36 -6.73 10.62
C VAL A 169 -4.75 -7.30 10.92
N GLY A 170 -5.57 -6.55 11.66
CA GLY A 170 -6.93 -6.96 12.02
C GLY A 170 -7.86 -7.16 10.82
N MET A 171 -7.70 -6.38 9.74
CA MET A 171 -8.48 -6.53 8.51
C MET A 171 -8.11 -7.78 7.69
N THR A 172 -6.92 -8.33 7.85
CA THR A 172 -6.39 -9.37 6.97
C THR A 172 -7.28 -10.61 6.90
N LEU A 173 -7.60 -11.20 8.03
CA LEU A 173 -8.34 -12.46 8.08
C LEU A 173 -9.82 -12.31 7.66
N PRO A 174 -10.57 -11.30 8.11
CA PRO A 174 -11.92 -11.04 7.60
C PRO A 174 -11.95 -10.88 6.08
N MET A 175 -11.08 -10.04 5.53
CA MET A 175 -11.00 -9.83 4.08
C MET A 175 -10.63 -11.10 3.32
N ALA A 176 -9.68 -11.89 3.84
CA ALA A 176 -9.30 -13.17 3.23
C ALA A 176 -10.47 -14.15 3.18
N ARG A 177 -11.27 -14.21 4.24
CA ARG A 177 -12.48 -15.07 4.32
C ARG A 177 -13.56 -14.62 3.34
N GLU A 178 -13.84 -13.32 3.28
CA GLU A 178 -14.86 -12.76 2.39
C GLU A 178 -14.46 -12.93 0.91
N LEU A 179 -13.20 -12.67 0.57
CA LEU A 179 -12.71 -12.66 -0.81
C LEU A 179 -12.33 -14.06 -1.33
N ALA A 180 -12.23 -15.07 -0.46
CA ALA A 180 -11.97 -16.45 -0.85
C ALA A 180 -13.02 -16.99 -1.84
N ALA A 181 -14.30 -16.63 -1.65
CA ALA A 181 -15.39 -17.03 -2.55
C ALA A 181 -15.20 -16.49 -3.99
N PHE A 182 -14.39 -15.46 -4.17
CA PHE A 182 -14.07 -14.87 -5.47
C PHE A 182 -12.70 -15.32 -6.01
N GLY A 183 -11.99 -16.19 -5.33
CA GLY A 183 -10.64 -16.61 -5.71
C GLY A 183 -9.60 -15.48 -5.57
N ILE A 184 -9.79 -14.58 -4.61
CA ILE A 184 -8.87 -13.47 -4.33
C ILE A 184 -8.18 -13.74 -2.99
N ARG A 185 -6.86 -13.82 -2.99
CA ARG A 185 -6.05 -14.02 -1.77
C ARG A 185 -5.75 -12.68 -1.11
N VAL A 186 -5.72 -12.66 0.22
CA VAL A 186 -5.34 -11.48 1.00
C VAL A 186 -4.25 -11.88 1.99
N VAL A 187 -3.15 -11.14 1.98
CA VAL A 187 -2.03 -11.32 2.89
C VAL A 187 -1.53 -9.97 3.40
N THR A 188 -0.93 -9.99 4.58
CA THR A 188 -0.28 -8.81 5.16
C THR A 188 1.15 -9.17 5.52
N ILE A 189 2.09 -8.32 5.12
CA ILE A 189 3.46 -8.37 5.59
C ILE A 189 3.66 -7.35 6.71
N ALA A 190 4.49 -7.69 7.69
CA ALA A 190 4.86 -6.80 8.80
C ALA A 190 6.39 -6.55 8.76
N PRO A 191 6.86 -5.63 7.92
CA PRO A 191 8.28 -5.36 7.78
C PRO A 191 8.87 -4.85 9.10
N GLY A 192 10.14 -5.19 9.35
CA GLY A 192 11.00 -4.53 10.31
C GLY A 192 11.51 -3.20 9.80
N LEU A 193 12.73 -2.83 10.18
CA LEU A 193 13.36 -1.59 9.76
C LEU A 193 14.03 -1.76 8.39
N PHE A 194 13.63 -0.93 7.45
CA PHE A 194 14.26 -0.82 6.13
C PHE A 194 14.68 0.62 5.90
N MET A 195 15.89 0.83 5.40
CA MET A 195 16.39 2.16 5.04
C MET A 195 15.66 2.67 3.80
N THR A 196 14.48 3.22 4.01
CA THR A 196 13.63 3.86 3.01
C THR A 196 13.66 5.38 3.21
N PRO A 197 13.17 6.19 2.25
CA PRO A 197 13.02 7.64 2.45
C PRO A 197 12.18 7.98 3.70
N MET A 198 11.20 7.18 4.05
CA MET A 198 10.41 7.33 5.27
C MET A 198 11.29 7.17 6.51
N MET A 199 12.17 6.17 6.55
CA MET A 199 13.08 5.92 7.66
C MET A 199 14.16 7.00 7.74
N ALA A 200 14.73 7.38 6.61
CA ALA A 200 15.77 8.42 6.53
C ALA A 200 15.26 9.81 6.96
N ALA A 201 13.96 10.06 6.94
CA ALA A 201 13.35 11.29 7.40
C ALA A 201 13.14 11.36 8.95
N LEU A 202 13.37 10.25 9.65
CA LEU A 202 13.28 10.22 11.13
C LEU A 202 14.55 10.78 11.77
N PRO A 203 14.47 11.31 13.02
CA PRO A 203 15.66 11.65 13.79
C PRO A 203 16.61 10.46 13.94
N VAL A 204 17.93 10.72 13.99
CA VAL A 204 18.97 9.66 14.05
C VAL A 204 18.73 8.72 15.23
N GLU A 205 18.35 9.25 16.39
CA GLU A 205 18.07 8.46 17.60
C GLU A 205 16.88 7.48 17.40
N ALA A 206 15.97 7.79 16.48
CA ALA A 206 14.84 6.92 16.15
C ALA A 206 15.19 5.88 15.05
N GLN A 207 16.28 6.10 14.32
CA GLN A 207 16.79 5.16 13.33
C GLN A 207 17.65 4.06 13.94
N GLU A 208 18.27 4.34 15.12
CA GLU A 208 19.21 3.46 15.81
C GLU A 208 18.58 2.69 16.99
N SER A 209 17.30 2.91 17.29
CA SER A 209 16.62 2.35 18.47
C SER A 209 15.99 0.97 18.23
#